data_2317867da5130d886429fa472a0cc780
#
_entry.id   2317867da5130d886429fa472a0cc780
#
_cell.length_a   1.000
_cell.length_b   1.000
_cell.length_c   1.000
_cell.angle_alpha   90.00
_cell.angle_beta   90.00
_cell.angle_gamma   90.00
#
_symmetry.space_group_name_H-M   'P 1'
#
loop_
_entity.id
_entity.type
_entity.pdbx_description
1 polymer ?
#
loop_
_entity_poly.entity_id
_entity_poly.type
_entity_poly.pdbx_seq_one_letter_code
_entity_poly.pdbx_strand_id
1 'polypeptide(L)'
;MRRPERAELVHIPNHFCLLVAAGVCCLANPAGLPSSWFMSVALAQPAALTASQSEALNAYNRTVQDFRSILKERRAQIDAKQKLPEKPGQALYLARVAMMGAYKDLTDVMPSRIGRPNKYKIPPAYFDADNEPLIDEYKNLFRIMQAPPANAQASDTPYKDVVDLGTVIARIKGLDAAHAEVAGRISLAVFFAETDGNQNIGNARSESYKGSFQTGVSEDKIGQKKWAAIKKSVAALDPKLNARDDKEEARVGNSDSRYNHWTGVRNGLMNAHADLFPRIPAIMKALPDPTDQMRFFELIQIIPSPAKAALNSGNLLNYRISEPRIMGYLRNNSMFAYGKADRAKTSATMREILDSMWLFNDIFDRALAKFGEVKAQQKG
;
A
#
# COMPACT_ATOMS: atom_id res chain seq x y z
N MET A 1 -49.02 -13.58 27.16
CA MET A 1 -48.78 -12.17 27.56
C MET A 1 -47.52 -12.09 28.40
N ARG A 2 -46.39 -11.76 27.83
CA ARG A 2 -45.16 -11.32 28.53
C ARG A 2 -44.64 -10.10 27.78
N ARG A 3 -44.45 -9.00 28.49
CA ARG A 3 -43.96 -7.72 27.98
C ARG A 3 -42.48 -7.85 27.64
N PRO A 4 -41.97 -7.15 26.59
CA PRO A 4 -40.55 -7.05 26.36
C PRO A 4 -39.92 -6.01 27.29
N GLU A 5 -38.79 -6.37 27.89
CA GLU A 5 -37.92 -5.49 28.67
C GLU A 5 -37.29 -4.40 27.79
N ARG A 6 -37.30 -3.20 28.35
CA ARG A 6 -36.66 -2.03 27.78
C ARG A 6 -35.13 -2.20 27.81
N ALA A 7 -34.49 -2.11 26.67
CA ALA A 7 -33.06 -1.88 26.59
C ALA A 7 -32.74 -0.46 27.06
N GLU A 8 -31.95 -0.36 28.10
CA GLU A 8 -31.41 0.90 28.60
C GLU A 8 -30.40 1.45 27.59
N LEU A 9 -30.66 2.67 27.15
CA LEU A 9 -29.70 3.48 26.41
C LEU A 9 -28.53 3.87 27.34
N VAL A 10 -27.38 3.30 27.13
CA VAL A 10 -26.15 3.76 27.76
C VAL A 10 -25.79 5.12 27.14
N HIS A 11 -26.00 6.15 27.94
CA HIS A 11 -25.64 7.51 27.67
C HIS A 11 -24.11 7.64 27.82
N ILE A 12 -23.36 7.84 26.72
CA ILE A 12 -21.94 8.16 26.78
C ILE A 12 -21.86 9.69 26.86
N PRO A 13 -21.32 10.24 27.95
CA PRO A 13 -21.19 11.70 28.06
C PRO A 13 -20.03 12.20 27.23
N ASN A 14 -20.34 13.11 26.29
CA ASN A 14 -19.40 13.99 25.65
C ASN A 14 -18.89 15.04 26.66
N HIS A 15 -17.81 14.75 27.36
CA HIS A 15 -17.05 15.74 28.09
C HIS A 15 -15.56 15.48 28.00
N PHE A 16 -14.93 16.05 26.99
CA PHE A 16 -13.52 16.39 27.07
C PHE A 16 -13.42 17.83 27.61
N CYS A 17 -13.62 17.99 28.91
CA CYS A 17 -13.15 19.16 29.65
C CYS A 17 -11.84 18.77 30.33
N LEU A 18 -10.73 19.22 29.77
CA LEU A 18 -9.43 19.20 30.44
C LEU A 18 -9.43 20.30 31.51
N LEU A 19 -9.85 19.97 32.74
CA LEU A 19 -9.65 20.80 33.92
C LEU A 19 -8.23 20.56 34.42
N VAL A 20 -7.32 21.48 34.05
CA VAL A 20 -6.03 21.61 34.74
C VAL A 20 -6.30 22.34 36.05
N ALA A 21 -6.42 21.58 37.14
CA ALA A 21 -6.45 22.16 38.48
C ALA A 21 -5.09 22.76 38.81
N ALA A 22 -5.04 24.10 38.83
CA ALA A 22 -3.90 24.82 39.38
C ALA A 22 -3.94 24.70 40.92
N GLY A 23 -3.17 23.79 41.47
CA GLY A 23 -2.91 23.70 42.91
C GLY A 23 -2.03 24.88 43.35
N VAL A 24 -2.67 25.87 44.01
CA VAL A 24 -1.96 26.92 44.70
C VAL A 24 -1.50 26.37 46.04
N CYS A 25 -0.22 25.97 46.14
CA CYS A 25 0.43 25.75 47.42
C CYS A 25 0.94 27.08 47.96
N CYS A 26 0.24 27.66 48.94
CA CYS A 26 0.76 28.70 49.78
C CYS A 26 1.81 28.10 50.71
N LEU A 27 3.08 28.27 50.43
CA LEU A 27 4.14 28.08 51.38
C LEU A 27 4.65 29.45 51.80
N ALA A 28 4.67 29.65 53.11
CA ALA A 28 5.13 30.84 53.79
C ALA A 28 6.60 31.19 53.46
N ASN A 29 6.85 32.45 53.21
CA ASN A 29 8.11 33.01 52.79
C ASN A 29 8.94 33.34 54.04
N PRO A 30 10.18 32.83 54.21
CA PRO A 30 11.17 33.45 55.03
C PRO A 30 12.18 34.25 54.21
N ALA A 31 12.12 35.53 54.37
CA ALA A 31 13.15 36.56 54.19
C ALA A 31 14.16 36.44 53.05
N GLY A 32 14.08 37.33 52.09
CA GLY A 32 15.25 38.02 51.53
C GLY A 32 15.85 37.48 50.23
N LEU A 33 15.04 37.31 49.14
CA LEU A 33 15.59 37.23 47.78
C LEU A 33 14.91 38.24 46.85
N PRO A 34 15.66 38.90 45.94
CA PRO A 34 15.11 39.94 45.07
C PRO A 34 14.09 39.37 44.10
N SER A 35 12.92 40.01 44.00
CA SER A 35 11.71 39.63 43.28
C SER A 35 11.80 39.73 41.73
N SER A 36 12.98 39.52 41.15
CA SER A 36 13.16 39.69 39.68
C SER A 36 13.33 38.37 38.87
N TRP A 37 13.07 37.19 39.48
CA TRP A 37 13.29 35.88 38.80
C TRP A 37 12.05 35.05 38.59
N PHE A 38 10.87 35.61 38.76
CA PHE A 38 9.68 34.90 38.25
C PHE A 38 9.50 35.26 36.77
N MET A 39 10.26 34.58 35.90
CA MET A 39 9.84 34.44 34.51
C MET A 39 8.49 33.74 34.54
N SER A 40 7.42 34.48 34.34
CA SER A 40 6.11 33.91 33.97
C SER A 40 6.33 33.14 32.69
N VAL A 41 6.47 31.82 32.80
CA VAL A 41 6.33 30.95 31.64
C VAL A 41 4.87 31.11 31.21
N ALA A 42 4.62 32.09 30.37
CA ALA A 42 3.36 32.21 29.66
C ALA A 42 3.20 30.90 28.86
N LEU A 43 2.40 29.97 29.39
CA LEU A 43 1.95 28.82 28.64
C LEU A 43 1.24 29.41 27.42
N ALA A 44 1.94 29.45 26.29
CA ALA A 44 1.37 29.89 25.02
C ALA A 44 0.11 29.06 24.79
N GLN A 45 -1.05 29.69 24.86
CA GLN A 45 -2.29 29.05 24.45
C GLN A 45 -2.09 28.51 23.04
N PRO A 46 -2.46 27.26 22.77
CA PRO A 46 -2.35 26.73 21.43
C PRO A 46 -3.11 27.68 20.48
N ALA A 47 -2.38 28.22 19.51
CA ALA A 47 -2.96 29.15 18.55
C ALA A 47 -4.24 28.59 17.95
N ALA A 48 -5.31 29.36 17.88
CA ALA A 48 -6.55 28.97 17.26
C ALA A 48 -6.30 28.53 15.80
N LEU A 49 -7.03 27.52 15.34
CA LEU A 49 -6.94 27.07 13.95
C LEU A 49 -7.42 28.19 13.03
N THR A 50 -6.75 28.37 11.89
CA THR A 50 -7.27 29.21 10.80
C THR A 50 -8.54 28.59 10.21
N ALA A 51 -9.29 29.36 9.44
CA ALA A 51 -10.48 28.85 8.76
C ALA A 51 -10.17 27.65 7.85
N SER A 52 -9.08 27.72 7.07
CA SER A 52 -8.67 26.63 6.19
C SER A 52 -8.22 25.37 6.96
N GLN A 53 -7.55 25.54 8.10
CA GLN A 53 -7.16 24.41 8.96
C GLN A 53 -8.38 23.73 9.58
N SER A 54 -9.35 24.54 10.03
CA SER A 54 -10.61 24.03 10.60
C SER A 54 -11.45 23.32 9.54
N GLU A 55 -11.54 23.84 8.31
CA GLU A 55 -12.22 23.19 7.19
C GLU A 55 -11.59 21.85 6.85
N ALA A 56 -10.26 21.78 6.71
CA ALA A 56 -9.53 20.56 6.40
C ALA A 56 -9.68 19.51 7.51
N LEU A 57 -9.60 19.91 8.78
CA LEU A 57 -9.80 19.00 9.91
C LEU A 57 -11.23 18.45 9.94
N ASN A 58 -12.23 19.30 9.71
CA ASN A 58 -13.63 18.87 9.66
C ASN A 58 -13.89 17.92 8.47
N ALA A 59 -13.28 18.18 7.31
CA ALA A 59 -13.37 17.30 6.16
C ALA A 59 -12.76 15.92 6.45
N TYR A 60 -11.57 15.89 7.04
CA TYR A 60 -10.92 14.65 7.48
C TYR A 60 -11.77 13.88 8.46
N ASN A 61 -12.25 14.50 9.53
CA ASN A 61 -13.08 13.86 10.53
C ASN A 61 -14.37 13.26 9.94
N ARG A 62 -15.03 13.95 9.00
CA ARG A 62 -16.20 13.40 8.30
C ARG A 62 -15.85 12.15 7.51
N THR A 63 -14.78 12.18 6.72
CA THR A 63 -14.38 11.03 5.92
C THR A 63 -13.92 9.84 6.77
N VAL A 64 -13.33 10.07 7.95
CA VAL A 64 -13.04 9.03 8.95
C VAL A 64 -14.33 8.40 9.47
N GLN A 65 -15.34 9.20 9.79
CA GLN A 65 -16.63 8.69 10.25
C GLN A 65 -17.36 7.88 9.17
N ASP A 66 -17.36 8.35 7.92
CA ASP A 66 -17.93 7.64 6.79
C ASP A 66 -17.23 6.29 6.59
N PHE A 67 -15.90 6.28 6.62
CA PHE A 67 -15.11 5.06 6.51
C PHE A 67 -15.41 4.07 7.65
N ARG A 68 -15.48 4.55 8.89
CA ARG A 68 -15.85 3.75 10.08
C ARG A 68 -17.24 3.14 9.93
N SER A 69 -18.20 3.91 9.43
CA SER A 69 -19.58 3.43 9.21
C SER A 69 -19.63 2.29 8.19
N ILE A 70 -18.95 2.44 7.06
CA ILE A 70 -18.88 1.41 6.01
C ILE A 70 -18.15 0.15 6.50
N LEU A 71 -17.06 0.30 7.28
CA LEU A 71 -16.39 -0.84 7.91
C LEU A 71 -17.32 -1.62 8.82
N LYS A 72 -18.06 -0.91 9.69
CA LYS A 72 -19.03 -1.51 10.62
C LYS A 72 -20.17 -2.24 9.88
N GLU A 73 -20.72 -1.61 8.85
CA GLU A 73 -21.76 -2.23 8.02
C GLU A 73 -21.24 -3.52 7.36
N ARG A 74 -20.06 -3.46 6.75
CA ARG A 74 -19.49 -4.62 6.08
C ARG A 74 -19.19 -5.77 7.05
N ARG A 75 -18.66 -5.44 8.23
CA ARG A 75 -18.44 -6.43 9.29
C ARG A 75 -19.75 -7.11 9.67
N ALA A 76 -20.81 -6.35 9.96
CA ALA A 76 -22.10 -6.90 10.33
C ALA A 76 -22.68 -7.82 9.24
N GLN A 77 -22.53 -7.47 7.97
CA GLN A 77 -22.98 -8.31 6.85
C GLN A 77 -22.22 -9.65 6.78
N ILE A 78 -20.88 -9.62 6.99
CA ILE A 78 -20.05 -10.83 7.01
C ILE A 78 -20.41 -11.71 8.19
N ASP A 79 -20.52 -11.14 9.39
CA ASP A 79 -20.83 -11.88 10.63
C ASP A 79 -22.23 -12.52 10.57
N ALA A 80 -23.19 -11.82 9.96
CA ALA A 80 -24.54 -12.33 9.71
C ALA A 80 -24.63 -13.29 8.50
N LYS A 81 -23.51 -13.59 7.83
CA LYS A 81 -23.45 -14.42 6.60
C LYS A 81 -24.42 -13.96 5.51
N GLN A 82 -24.64 -12.66 5.41
CA GLN A 82 -25.48 -12.09 4.38
C GLN A 82 -24.78 -12.14 3.01
N LYS A 83 -25.59 -12.21 1.94
CA LYS A 83 -25.04 -12.09 0.58
C LYS A 83 -24.41 -10.70 0.43
N LEU A 84 -23.12 -10.67 0.18
CA LEU A 84 -22.40 -9.44 -0.09
C LEU A 84 -22.76 -8.89 -1.49
N PRO A 85 -22.65 -7.56 -1.71
CA PRO A 85 -22.83 -6.97 -3.03
C PRO A 85 -21.81 -7.52 -4.04
N GLU A 86 -22.07 -7.36 -5.32
CA GLU A 86 -21.24 -7.87 -6.42
C GLU A 86 -19.75 -7.45 -6.32
N LYS A 87 -19.50 -6.23 -5.82
CA LYS A 87 -18.14 -5.71 -5.59
C LYS A 87 -18.01 -5.26 -4.13
N PRO A 88 -17.91 -6.21 -3.19
CA PRO A 88 -18.06 -5.92 -1.76
C PRO A 88 -17.00 -4.96 -1.20
N GLY A 89 -15.82 -4.94 -1.79
CA GLY A 89 -14.73 -4.04 -1.38
C GLY A 89 -14.76 -2.65 -2.01
N GLN A 90 -15.63 -2.39 -3.01
CA GLN A 90 -15.60 -1.12 -3.73
C GLN A 90 -15.96 0.09 -2.85
N ALA A 91 -16.99 -0.02 -2.03
CA ALA A 91 -17.41 1.05 -1.11
C ALA A 91 -16.31 1.36 -0.09
N LEU A 92 -15.71 0.33 0.51
CA LEU A 92 -14.58 0.46 1.43
C LEU A 92 -13.37 1.13 0.76
N TYR A 93 -13.07 0.73 -0.45
CA TYR A 93 -11.98 1.31 -1.22
C TYR A 93 -12.20 2.80 -1.49
N LEU A 94 -13.39 3.19 -1.95
CA LEU A 94 -13.72 4.60 -2.25
C LEU A 94 -13.71 5.45 -0.98
N ALA A 95 -14.23 4.95 0.13
CA ALA A 95 -14.21 5.64 1.41
C ALA A 95 -12.75 5.83 1.92
N ARG A 96 -11.90 4.82 1.77
CA ARG A 96 -10.47 4.94 2.06
C ARG A 96 -9.82 6.01 1.18
N VAL A 97 -10.07 6.02 -0.13
CA VAL A 97 -9.53 7.06 -1.05
C VAL A 97 -9.96 8.47 -0.62
N ALA A 98 -11.24 8.64 -0.23
CA ALA A 98 -11.75 9.92 0.25
C ALA A 98 -11.06 10.36 1.54
N MET A 99 -10.92 9.45 2.51
CA MET A 99 -10.25 9.71 3.79
C MET A 99 -8.77 10.07 3.57
N MET A 100 -8.07 9.36 2.70
CA MET A 100 -6.67 9.64 2.36
C MET A 100 -6.49 11.00 1.70
N GLY A 101 -7.39 11.36 0.78
CA GLY A 101 -7.38 12.68 0.16
C GLY A 101 -7.59 13.80 1.18
N ALA A 102 -8.56 13.65 2.07
CA ALA A 102 -8.81 14.61 3.14
C ALA A 102 -7.64 14.69 4.15
N TYR A 103 -7.00 13.57 4.45
CA TYR A 103 -5.78 13.56 5.27
C TYR A 103 -4.63 14.31 4.61
N LYS A 104 -4.44 14.13 3.30
CA LYS A 104 -3.44 14.90 2.55
C LYS A 104 -3.72 16.40 2.62
N ASP A 105 -4.97 16.84 2.40
CA ASP A 105 -5.36 18.25 2.52
C ASP A 105 -5.09 18.79 3.92
N LEU A 106 -5.37 18.00 4.96
CA LEU A 106 -5.10 18.35 6.36
C LEU A 106 -3.60 18.49 6.62
N THR A 107 -2.77 17.56 6.13
CA THR A 107 -1.31 17.60 6.30
C THR A 107 -0.68 18.78 5.57
N ASP A 108 -1.22 19.18 4.42
CA ASP A 108 -0.72 20.33 3.67
C ASP A 108 -0.90 21.66 4.43
N VAL A 109 -1.98 21.79 5.22
CA VAL A 109 -2.26 23.01 5.99
C VAL A 109 -1.77 22.97 7.44
N MET A 110 -1.48 21.79 8.00
CA MET A 110 -1.03 21.62 9.40
C MET A 110 0.03 20.52 9.59
N PRO A 111 1.12 20.50 8.82
CA PRO A 111 2.09 19.41 8.89
C PRO A 111 2.76 19.27 10.27
N SER A 112 3.01 20.39 10.96
CA SER A 112 3.64 20.40 12.28
C SER A 112 2.75 19.87 13.41
N ARG A 113 1.43 19.83 13.21
CA ARG A 113 0.45 19.33 14.21
C ARG A 113 0.07 17.87 14.00
N ILE A 114 0.20 17.37 12.77
CA ILE A 114 -0.17 16.01 12.40
C ILE A 114 0.98 15.03 12.63
N GLY A 115 2.22 15.49 12.48
CA GLY A 115 3.41 14.68 12.64
C GLY A 115 4.60 15.31 11.94
N ARG A 116 5.76 14.67 12.04
CA ARG A 116 6.96 15.13 11.36
C ARG A 116 6.88 14.77 9.88
N PRO A 117 7.04 15.73 8.97
CA PRO A 117 7.11 15.42 7.55
C PRO A 117 8.27 14.47 7.25
N ASN A 118 8.01 13.49 6.40
CA ASN A 118 9.07 12.65 5.82
C ASN A 118 9.84 13.42 4.73
N LYS A 119 10.78 12.76 4.05
CA LYS A 119 11.54 13.35 2.93
C LYS A 119 10.67 13.95 1.80
N TYR A 120 9.40 13.59 1.73
CA TYR A 120 8.42 14.10 0.76
C TYR A 120 7.52 15.19 1.35
N LYS A 121 7.84 15.70 2.54
CA LYS A 121 7.04 16.70 3.27
C LYS A 121 5.63 16.21 3.65
N ILE A 122 5.44 14.91 3.73
CA ILE A 122 4.20 14.28 4.17
C ILE A 122 4.51 13.52 5.47
N PRO A 123 3.69 13.65 6.52
CA PRO A 123 3.92 12.94 7.77
C PRO A 123 4.01 11.44 7.55
N PRO A 124 4.95 10.73 8.20
CA PRO A 124 5.08 9.29 8.09
C PRO A 124 3.90 8.55 8.74
N ALA A 125 3.30 9.13 9.78
CA ALA A 125 2.12 8.60 10.43
C ALA A 125 0.89 8.91 9.56
N TYR A 126 0.34 7.89 8.98
CA TYR A 126 -0.86 8.01 8.16
C TYR A 126 -2.13 8.18 8.99
N PHE A 127 -2.12 7.63 10.19
CA PHE A 127 -3.20 7.76 11.17
C PHE A 127 -2.61 8.13 12.52
N ASP A 128 -3.39 8.87 13.30
CA ASP A 128 -3.19 8.90 14.73
C ASP A 128 -3.56 7.54 15.37
N ALA A 129 -3.17 7.34 16.62
CA ALA A 129 -3.41 6.09 17.35
C ALA A 129 -4.91 5.70 17.40
N ASP A 130 -5.81 6.68 17.32
CA ASP A 130 -7.26 6.44 17.37
C ASP A 130 -7.81 5.86 16.06
N ASN A 131 -7.14 6.10 14.94
CA ASN A 131 -7.55 5.64 13.62
C ASN A 131 -6.80 4.40 13.12
N GLU A 132 -5.69 4.01 13.75
CA GLU A 132 -4.93 2.80 13.41
C GLU A 132 -5.81 1.54 13.38
N PRO A 133 -6.71 1.28 14.35
CA PRO A 133 -7.62 0.13 14.33
C PRO A 133 -8.54 0.08 13.11
N LEU A 134 -8.88 1.22 12.49
CA LEU A 134 -9.70 1.25 11.28
C LEU A 134 -8.98 0.64 10.08
N ILE A 135 -7.67 0.82 10.01
CA ILE A 135 -6.87 0.25 8.92
C ILE A 135 -6.67 -1.24 9.11
N ASP A 136 -6.46 -1.69 10.33
CA ASP A 136 -6.38 -3.11 10.64
C ASP A 136 -7.70 -3.82 10.30
N GLU A 137 -8.83 -3.20 10.64
CA GLU A 137 -10.14 -3.72 10.27
C GLU A 137 -10.36 -3.70 8.75
N TYR A 138 -9.97 -2.64 8.05
CA TYR A 138 -10.00 -2.59 6.59
C TYR A 138 -9.20 -3.73 5.96
N LYS A 139 -7.95 -3.92 6.39
CA LYS A 139 -7.10 -5.02 5.90
C LYS A 139 -7.72 -6.38 6.18
N ASN A 140 -8.27 -6.57 7.37
CA ASN A 140 -8.94 -7.81 7.76
C ASN A 140 -10.18 -8.11 6.89
N LEU A 141 -11.06 -7.13 6.70
CA LEU A 141 -12.25 -7.30 5.85
C LEU A 141 -11.86 -7.58 4.40
N PHE A 142 -10.88 -6.84 3.86
CA PHE A 142 -10.39 -7.11 2.50
C PHE A 142 -9.84 -8.53 2.38
N ARG A 143 -9.07 -9.01 3.34
CA ARG A 143 -8.56 -10.38 3.36
C ARG A 143 -9.69 -11.41 3.35
N ILE A 144 -10.75 -11.19 4.13
CA ILE A 144 -11.91 -12.08 4.15
C ILE A 144 -12.63 -12.09 2.79
N MET A 145 -12.84 -10.90 2.20
CA MET A 145 -13.54 -10.75 0.93
C MET A 145 -12.71 -11.19 -0.30
N GLN A 146 -11.40 -11.29 -0.12
CA GLN A 146 -10.45 -11.77 -1.14
C GLN A 146 -10.06 -13.23 -0.94
N ALA A 147 -10.72 -13.96 -0.05
CA ALA A 147 -10.39 -15.34 0.24
C ALA A 147 -10.25 -16.16 -1.05
N PRO A 148 -9.20 -16.99 -1.15
CA PRO A 148 -9.01 -17.83 -2.32
C PRO A 148 -10.08 -18.91 -2.40
N PRO A 149 -10.37 -19.48 -3.59
CA PRO A 149 -11.26 -20.61 -3.70
C PRO A 149 -10.66 -21.86 -3.04
N ALA A 150 -11.50 -22.82 -2.71
CA ALA A 150 -11.09 -24.05 -2.01
C ALA A 150 -10.00 -24.86 -2.74
N ASN A 151 -9.92 -24.75 -4.07
CA ASN A 151 -8.91 -25.42 -4.91
C ASN A 151 -7.64 -24.58 -5.15
N ALA A 152 -7.48 -23.45 -4.47
CA ALA A 152 -6.26 -22.65 -4.56
C ALA A 152 -5.06 -23.42 -3.99
N GLN A 153 -3.91 -23.25 -4.63
CA GLN A 153 -2.70 -23.99 -4.33
C GLN A 153 -1.65 -23.07 -3.74
N ALA A 154 -1.54 -23.11 -2.42
CA ALA A 154 -0.55 -22.35 -1.67
C ALA A 154 0.87 -22.92 -1.80
N SER A 155 1.86 -22.08 -1.55
CA SER A 155 3.26 -22.47 -1.38
C SER A 155 3.65 -22.36 0.09
N ASP A 156 4.50 -23.29 0.54
CA ASP A 156 5.13 -23.25 1.87
C ASP A 156 6.26 -22.21 1.95
N THR A 157 6.76 -21.76 0.81
CA THR A 157 7.86 -20.79 0.69
C THR A 157 7.50 -19.59 -0.22
N PRO A 158 6.36 -18.91 0.03
CA PRO A 158 5.82 -17.95 -0.95
C PRO A 158 6.77 -16.80 -1.27
N TYR A 159 7.45 -16.26 -0.29
CA TYR A 159 8.38 -15.14 -0.49
C TYR A 159 9.64 -15.56 -1.25
N LYS A 160 10.16 -16.76 -0.92
CA LYS A 160 11.31 -17.34 -1.63
C LYS A 160 10.96 -17.60 -3.10
N ASP A 161 9.77 -18.08 -3.38
CA ASP A 161 9.29 -18.34 -4.74
C ASP A 161 9.30 -17.05 -5.59
N VAL A 162 8.83 -15.97 -5.04
CA VAL A 162 8.81 -14.66 -5.72
C VAL A 162 10.25 -14.18 -5.99
N VAL A 163 11.12 -14.26 -5.00
CA VAL A 163 12.54 -13.86 -5.13
C VAL A 163 13.26 -14.71 -6.16
N ASP A 164 13.11 -16.04 -6.10
CA ASP A 164 13.78 -16.97 -7.01
C ASP A 164 13.30 -16.76 -8.46
N LEU A 165 11.99 -16.65 -8.68
CA LEU A 165 11.43 -16.40 -10.01
C LEU A 165 11.90 -15.03 -10.57
N GLY A 166 11.83 -13.98 -9.79
CA GLY A 166 12.32 -12.66 -10.21
C GLY A 166 13.81 -12.68 -10.58
N THR A 167 14.62 -13.35 -9.75
CA THR A 167 16.07 -13.47 -9.96
C THR A 167 16.40 -14.28 -11.21
N VAL A 168 15.78 -15.45 -11.40
CA VAL A 168 16.08 -16.32 -12.55
C VAL A 168 15.62 -15.71 -13.86
N ILE A 169 14.45 -15.08 -13.88
CA ILE A 169 13.97 -14.36 -15.07
C ILE A 169 14.95 -13.25 -15.45
N ALA A 170 15.43 -12.48 -14.48
CA ALA A 170 16.39 -11.41 -14.71
C ALA A 170 17.73 -11.92 -15.25
N ARG A 171 18.23 -13.04 -14.74
CA ARG A 171 19.44 -13.72 -15.25
C ARG A 171 19.28 -14.15 -16.70
N ILE A 172 18.14 -14.73 -17.06
CA ILE A 172 17.84 -15.15 -18.43
C ILE A 172 17.71 -13.93 -19.37
N LYS A 173 17.26 -12.79 -18.85
CA LYS A 173 17.21 -11.51 -19.57
C LYS A 173 18.56 -10.80 -19.65
N GLY A 174 19.66 -11.43 -19.21
CA GLY A 174 21.02 -10.97 -19.38
C GLY A 174 21.61 -10.12 -18.25
N LEU A 175 20.93 -10.05 -17.08
CA LEU A 175 21.49 -9.33 -15.94
C LEU A 175 22.55 -10.17 -15.22
N ASP A 176 23.57 -9.50 -14.70
CA ASP A 176 24.52 -10.10 -13.75
C ASP A 176 23.85 -10.48 -12.43
N ALA A 177 24.57 -11.14 -11.55
CA ALA A 177 24.04 -11.64 -10.28
C ALA A 177 23.53 -10.51 -9.36
N ALA A 178 24.22 -9.38 -9.29
CA ALA A 178 23.87 -8.27 -8.42
C ALA A 178 22.57 -7.60 -8.88
N HIS A 179 22.44 -7.30 -10.16
CA HIS A 179 21.22 -6.70 -10.72
C HIS A 179 20.04 -7.69 -10.72
N ALA A 180 20.30 -8.98 -10.90
CA ALA A 180 19.26 -10.01 -10.82
C ALA A 180 18.72 -10.15 -9.37
N GLU A 181 19.55 -9.95 -8.35
CA GLU A 181 19.12 -9.90 -6.96
C GLU A 181 18.18 -8.70 -6.71
N VAL A 182 18.47 -7.55 -7.32
CA VAL A 182 17.57 -6.39 -7.29
C VAL A 182 16.22 -6.72 -7.92
N ALA A 183 16.20 -7.47 -9.03
CA ALA A 183 14.95 -7.92 -9.64
C ALA A 183 14.13 -8.81 -8.70
N GLY A 184 14.76 -9.73 -7.96
CA GLY A 184 14.10 -10.55 -6.92
C GLY A 184 13.50 -9.69 -5.82
N ARG A 185 14.24 -8.71 -5.32
CA ARG A 185 13.76 -7.75 -4.31
C ARG A 185 12.56 -6.95 -4.78
N ILE A 186 12.62 -6.40 -5.98
CA ILE A 186 11.54 -5.63 -6.61
C ILE A 186 10.30 -6.50 -6.82
N SER A 187 10.48 -7.73 -7.28
CA SER A 187 9.38 -8.68 -7.47
C SER A 187 8.64 -8.95 -6.15
N LEU A 188 9.38 -9.09 -5.05
CA LEU A 188 8.80 -9.25 -3.72
C LEU A 188 8.05 -8.00 -3.28
N ALA A 189 8.56 -6.80 -3.57
CA ALA A 189 7.90 -5.55 -3.25
C ALA A 189 6.55 -5.40 -4.00
N VAL A 190 6.50 -5.74 -5.28
CA VAL A 190 5.26 -5.75 -6.07
C VAL A 190 4.27 -6.77 -5.51
N PHE A 191 4.70 -7.97 -5.15
CA PHE A 191 3.85 -8.96 -4.50
C PHE A 191 3.22 -8.42 -3.21
N PHE A 192 3.99 -7.72 -2.37
CA PHE A 192 3.47 -7.07 -1.18
C PHE A 192 2.51 -5.93 -1.49
N ALA A 193 2.80 -5.11 -2.49
CA ALA A 193 1.96 -3.99 -2.90
C ALA A 193 0.57 -4.46 -3.41
N GLU A 194 0.55 -5.53 -4.20
CA GLU A 194 -0.68 -6.08 -4.78
C GLU A 194 -1.53 -6.88 -3.78
N THR A 195 -0.92 -7.51 -2.78
CA THR A 195 -1.60 -8.52 -1.96
C THR A 195 -1.35 -8.43 -0.46
N ASP A 196 -0.60 -7.42 0.00
CA ASP A 196 -0.11 -7.33 1.38
C ASP A 196 0.72 -8.57 1.81
N GLY A 197 1.38 -9.22 0.84
CA GLY A 197 2.15 -10.45 1.05
C GLY A 197 1.32 -11.73 1.13
N ASN A 198 0.03 -11.68 0.80
CA ASN A 198 -0.84 -12.86 0.79
C ASN A 198 -0.86 -13.52 -0.60
N GLN A 199 -0.82 -14.84 -0.62
CA GLN A 199 -0.86 -15.62 -1.86
C GLN A 199 -2.29 -16.03 -2.25
N ASN A 200 -2.51 -16.24 -3.53
CA ASN A 200 -3.72 -16.85 -4.11
C ASN A 200 -5.04 -16.12 -3.86
N ILE A 201 -4.99 -14.86 -3.47
CA ILE A 201 -6.18 -14.11 -3.12
C ILE A 201 -7.01 -13.71 -4.34
N GLY A 202 -8.32 -13.54 -4.13
CA GLY A 202 -9.23 -12.91 -5.09
C GLY A 202 -9.03 -11.39 -5.13
N ASN A 203 -10.02 -10.68 -5.66
CA ASN A 203 -10.06 -9.23 -5.64
C ASN A 203 -11.46 -8.74 -5.22
N ALA A 204 -11.55 -8.06 -4.10
CA ALA A 204 -12.83 -7.60 -3.56
C ALA A 204 -13.49 -6.47 -4.39
N ARG A 205 -12.77 -5.84 -5.32
CA ARG A 205 -13.27 -4.76 -6.19
C ARG A 205 -13.61 -5.21 -7.59
N SER A 206 -13.00 -6.31 -8.04
CA SER A 206 -13.14 -6.81 -9.41
C SER A 206 -12.96 -8.32 -9.42
N GLU A 207 -13.81 -9.01 -10.12
CA GLU A 207 -13.64 -10.46 -10.34
C GLU A 207 -12.61 -10.80 -11.42
N SER A 208 -12.15 -9.79 -12.17
CA SER A 208 -11.23 -9.96 -13.28
C SER A 208 -9.78 -10.21 -12.86
N TYR A 209 -9.36 -9.63 -11.73
CA TYR A 209 -7.97 -9.69 -11.23
C TYR A 209 -7.86 -10.60 -10.03
N LYS A 210 -6.90 -11.52 -10.03
CA LYS A 210 -6.77 -12.57 -9.02
C LYS A 210 -5.32 -13.00 -8.82
N GLY A 211 -5.10 -13.68 -7.69
CA GLY A 211 -3.82 -14.32 -7.37
C GLY A 211 -2.76 -13.37 -6.86
N SER A 212 -1.57 -13.88 -6.71
CA SER A 212 -0.43 -13.23 -6.04
C SER A 212 0.06 -11.94 -6.72
N PHE A 213 -0.24 -11.74 -7.99
CA PHE A 213 0.11 -10.53 -8.75
C PHE A 213 -1.11 -9.81 -9.31
N GLN A 214 -2.31 -10.15 -8.80
CA GLN A 214 -3.56 -9.51 -9.22
C GLN A 214 -3.69 -9.37 -10.75
N THR A 215 -3.41 -10.47 -11.46
CA THR A 215 -3.43 -10.50 -12.92
C THR A 215 -4.82 -10.84 -13.48
N GLY A 216 -5.17 -10.24 -14.60
CA GLY A 216 -6.36 -10.61 -15.40
C GLY A 216 -6.13 -11.90 -16.20
N VAL A 217 -7.20 -12.50 -16.71
CA VAL A 217 -7.13 -13.75 -17.51
C VAL A 217 -6.27 -13.62 -18.76
N SER A 218 -6.39 -12.49 -19.48
CA SER A 218 -5.58 -12.23 -20.68
C SER A 218 -4.11 -12.01 -20.35
N GLU A 219 -3.85 -11.32 -19.25
CA GLU A 219 -2.50 -11.02 -18.74
C GLU A 219 -1.80 -12.29 -18.30
N ASP A 220 -2.50 -13.18 -17.59
CA ASP A 220 -1.99 -14.49 -17.19
C ASP A 220 -1.60 -15.35 -18.42
N LYS A 221 -2.46 -15.40 -19.44
CA LYS A 221 -2.16 -16.11 -20.70
C LYS A 221 -0.93 -15.53 -21.43
N ILE A 222 -0.78 -14.20 -21.45
CA ILE A 222 0.40 -13.55 -22.05
C ILE A 222 1.65 -13.93 -21.26
N GLY A 223 1.60 -13.89 -19.94
CA GLY A 223 2.69 -14.29 -19.06
C GLY A 223 3.09 -15.75 -19.26
N GLN A 224 2.10 -16.67 -19.34
CA GLN A 224 2.32 -18.08 -19.62
C GLN A 224 3.02 -18.30 -20.97
N LYS A 225 2.56 -17.63 -22.03
CA LYS A 225 3.19 -17.70 -23.36
C LYS A 225 4.64 -17.21 -23.33
N LYS A 226 4.91 -16.08 -22.67
CA LYS A 226 6.26 -15.53 -22.52
C LYS A 226 7.17 -16.48 -21.73
N TRP A 227 6.65 -17.12 -20.67
CA TRP A 227 7.37 -18.13 -19.90
C TRP A 227 7.75 -19.34 -20.75
N ALA A 228 6.82 -19.89 -21.50
CA ALA A 228 7.08 -21.01 -22.40
C ALA A 228 8.24 -20.74 -23.38
N ALA A 229 8.37 -19.50 -23.83
CA ALA A 229 9.46 -19.08 -24.71
C ALA A 229 10.85 -19.10 -24.04
N ILE A 230 10.93 -18.93 -22.72
CA ILE A 230 12.21 -18.94 -21.96
C ILE A 230 12.46 -20.25 -21.19
N LYS A 231 11.50 -21.15 -21.12
CA LYS A 231 11.55 -22.36 -20.29
C LYS A 231 12.79 -23.22 -20.54
N LYS A 232 13.23 -23.33 -21.81
CA LYS A 232 14.46 -24.04 -22.16
C LYS A 232 15.70 -23.37 -21.53
N SER A 233 15.73 -22.06 -21.48
CA SER A 233 16.82 -21.30 -20.83
C SER A 233 16.76 -21.43 -19.31
N VAL A 234 15.56 -21.51 -18.72
CA VAL A 234 15.39 -21.81 -17.29
C VAL A 234 15.98 -23.17 -16.96
N ALA A 235 15.64 -24.19 -17.73
CA ALA A 235 16.15 -25.55 -17.53
C ALA A 235 17.69 -25.65 -17.61
N ALA A 236 18.30 -24.85 -18.49
CA ALA A 236 19.74 -24.78 -18.62
C ALA A 236 20.42 -24.02 -17.47
N LEU A 237 19.78 -22.96 -16.96
CA LEU A 237 20.35 -22.11 -15.90
C LEU A 237 20.12 -22.72 -14.51
N ASP A 238 18.93 -23.22 -14.24
CA ASP A 238 18.51 -23.79 -12.96
C ASP A 238 17.59 -25.01 -13.16
N PRO A 239 18.16 -26.22 -13.29
CA PRO A 239 17.38 -27.45 -13.45
C PRO A 239 16.42 -27.74 -12.31
N LYS A 240 16.76 -27.33 -11.04
CA LYS A 240 15.90 -27.55 -9.87
C LYS A 240 14.66 -26.69 -9.93
N LEU A 241 14.84 -25.43 -10.30
CA LEU A 241 13.72 -24.51 -10.48
C LEU A 241 12.81 -24.95 -11.62
N ASN A 242 13.38 -25.42 -12.74
CA ASN A 242 12.61 -25.98 -13.83
C ASN A 242 11.78 -27.21 -13.41
N ALA A 243 12.38 -28.15 -12.69
CA ALA A 243 11.67 -29.33 -12.19
C ALA A 243 10.53 -28.96 -11.22
N ARG A 244 10.71 -27.89 -10.42
CA ARG A 244 9.65 -27.33 -9.59
C ARG A 244 8.54 -26.72 -10.45
N ASP A 245 8.90 -25.98 -11.48
CA ASP A 245 7.92 -25.38 -12.41
C ASP A 245 7.05 -26.44 -13.07
N ASP A 246 7.66 -27.54 -13.55
CA ASP A 246 6.93 -28.68 -14.15
C ASP A 246 5.93 -29.29 -13.16
N LYS A 247 6.34 -29.46 -11.88
CA LYS A 247 5.48 -29.94 -10.81
C LYS A 247 4.30 -28.99 -10.54
N GLU A 248 4.56 -27.71 -10.46
CA GLU A 248 3.50 -26.71 -10.22
C GLU A 248 2.56 -26.55 -11.40
N GLU A 249 3.04 -26.61 -12.63
CA GLU A 249 2.19 -26.66 -13.82
C GLU A 249 1.27 -27.89 -13.84
N ALA A 250 1.80 -29.06 -13.48
CA ALA A 250 0.99 -30.27 -13.36
C ALA A 250 -0.11 -30.16 -12.29
N ARG A 251 0.19 -29.46 -11.17
CA ARG A 251 -0.82 -29.20 -10.12
C ARG A 251 -1.95 -28.31 -10.57
N VAL A 252 -1.68 -27.34 -11.44
CA VAL A 252 -2.74 -26.45 -11.98
C VAL A 252 -3.77 -27.25 -12.76
N GLY A 253 -3.36 -28.15 -13.64
CA GLY A 253 -4.25 -28.95 -14.48
C GLY A 253 -5.23 -28.03 -15.23
N ASN A 254 -6.55 -28.25 -15.00
CA ASN A 254 -7.63 -27.45 -15.59
C ASN A 254 -8.08 -26.27 -14.69
N SER A 255 -7.38 -26.01 -13.59
CA SER A 255 -7.71 -24.93 -12.66
C SER A 255 -7.23 -23.57 -13.20
N ASP A 256 -7.69 -22.51 -12.58
CA ASP A 256 -7.20 -21.15 -12.87
C ASP A 256 -5.75 -21.00 -12.32
N SER A 257 -4.76 -20.87 -13.22
CA SER A 257 -3.34 -20.77 -12.92
C SER A 257 -3.01 -19.64 -11.94
N ARG A 258 -3.83 -18.59 -11.90
CA ARG A 258 -3.65 -17.44 -11.00
C ARG A 258 -3.83 -17.80 -9.52
N TYR A 259 -4.56 -18.89 -9.22
CA TYR A 259 -4.74 -19.42 -7.86
C TYR A 259 -3.71 -20.48 -7.46
N ASN A 260 -2.77 -20.82 -8.33
CA ASN A 260 -1.53 -21.48 -7.95
C ASN A 260 -0.47 -20.38 -7.70
N HIS A 261 0.11 -20.33 -6.51
CA HIS A 261 1.03 -19.25 -6.15
C HIS A 261 2.22 -19.14 -7.12
N TRP A 262 2.85 -20.27 -7.42
CA TRP A 262 4.01 -20.32 -8.31
C TRP A 262 3.69 -19.81 -9.72
N THR A 263 2.69 -20.39 -10.36
CA THR A 263 2.31 -20.03 -11.74
C THR A 263 1.73 -18.62 -11.80
N GLY A 264 0.99 -18.19 -10.79
CA GLY A 264 0.46 -16.82 -10.70
C GLY A 264 1.57 -15.78 -10.59
N VAL A 265 2.58 -16.01 -9.74
CA VAL A 265 3.78 -15.14 -9.63
C VAL A 265 4.56 -15.14 -10.95
N ARG A 266 4.87 -16.32 -11.48
CA ARG A 266 5.60 -16.50 -12.71
C ARG A 266 4.96 -15.76 -13.89
N ASN A 267 3.68 -15.98 -14.10
CA ASN A 267 2.94 -15.40 -15.21
C ASN A 267 2.78 -13.88 -15.03
N GLY A 268 2.53 -13.40 -13.80
CA GLY A 268 2.45 -11.98 -13.48
C GLY A 268 3.78 -11.27 -13.78
N LEU A 269 4.90 -11.79 -13.30
CA LEU A 269 6.22 -11.24 -13.57
C LEU A 269 6.55 -11.24 -15.07
N MET A 270 6.27 -12.33 -15.76
CA MET A 270 6.51 -12.44 -17.21
C MET A 270 5.67 -11.46 -18.01
N ASN A 271 4.42 -11.21 -17.60
CA ASN A 271 3.55 -10.24 -18.28
C ASN A 271 4.04 -8.81 -18.09
N ALA A 272 4.24 -8.37 -16.84
CA ALA A 272 4.42 -6.96 -16.51
C ALA A 272 5.89 -6.51 -16.49
N HIS A 273 6.79 -7.31 -15.90
CA HIS A 273 8.10 -6.84 -15.48
C HIS A 273 9.29 -7.43 -16.25
N ALA A 274 9.19 -8.67 -16.73
CA ALA A 274 10.32 -9.38 -17.34
C ALA A 274 11.03 -8.61 -18.47
N ASP A 275 10.29 -7.87 -19.28
CA ASP A 275 10.85 -7.09 -20.39
C ASP A 275 11.52 -5.79 -19.93
N LEU A 276 11.37 -5.43 -18.65
CA LEU A 276 11.97 -4.25 -18.03
C LEU A 276 13.19 -4.58 -17.18
N PHE A 277 13.36 -5.83 -16.80
CA PHE A 277 14.52 -6.25 -16.00
C PHE A 277 15.86 -5.81 -16.62
N PRO A 278 16.09 -5.91 -17.94
CA PRO A 278 17.34 -5.40 -18.55
C PRO A 278 17.59 -3.91 -18.31
N ARG A 279 16.57 -3.16 -17.92
CA ARG A 279 16.65 -1.72 -17.63
C ARG A 279 16.97 -1.41 -16.16
N ILE A 280 17.05 -2.42 -15.29
CA ILE A 280 17.36 -2.24 -13.85
C ILE A 280 18.59 -1.37 -13.61
N PRO A 281 19.73 -1.56 -14.30
CA PRO A 281 20.89 -0.68 -14.09
C PRO A 281 20.59 0.81 -14.36
N ALA A 282 19.82 1.12 -15.40
CA ALA A 282 19.41 2.48 -15.72
C ALA A 282 18.42 3.04 -14.70
N ILE A 283 17.49 2.19 -14.22
CA ILE A 283 16.52 2.56 -13.19
C ILE A 283 17.24 2.85 -11.87
N MET A 284 18.17 2.01 -11.44
CA MET A 284 18.97 2.24 -10.23
C MET A 284 19.78 3.53 -10.29
N LYS A 285 20.33 3.86 -11.47
CA LYS A 285 21.03 5.13 -11.68
C LYS A 285 20.09 6.34 -11.55
N ALA A 286 18.88 6.26 -12.10
CA ALA A 286 17.89 7.33 -12.05
C ALA A 286 17.19 7.42 -10.66
N LEU A 287 17.04 6.30 -9.97
CA LEU A 287 16.39 6.14 -8.67
C LEU A 287 17.34 5.43 -7.71
N PRO A 288 18.28 6.13 -7.07
CA PRO A 288 19.25 5.50 -6.17
C PRO A 288 18.61 4.98 -4.87
N ASP A 289 17.45 5.53 -4.46
CA ASP A 289 16.70 5.04 -3.29
C ASP A 289 15.97 3.73 -3.63
N PRO A 290 16.21 2.63 -2.89
CA PRO A 290 15.52 1.37 -3.10
C PRO A 290 13.98 1.46 -3.02
N THR A 291 13.46 2.34 -2.18
CA THR A 291 12.00 2.55 -2.05
C THR A 291 11.43 3.16 -3.34
N ASP A 292 12.14 4.12 -3.93
CA ASP A 292 11.72 4.70 -5.21
C ASP A 292 11.79 3.70 -6.37
N GLN A 293 12.77 2.78 -6.36
CA GLN A 293 12.81 1.67 -7.31
C GLN A 293 11.56 0.79 -7.18
N MET A 294 11.19 0.40 -5.97
CA MET A 294 10.00 -0.42 -5.71
C MET A 294 8.71 0.31 -6.11
N ARG A 295 8.56 1.59 -5.77
CA ARG A 295 7.43 2.42 -6.21
C ARG A 295 7.34 2.50 -7.73
N PHE A 296 8.47 2.67 -8.41
CA PHE A 296 8.49 2.76 -9.87
C PHE A 296 8.07 1.44 -10.53
N PHE A 297 8.52 0.30 -10.03
CA PHE A 297 8.10 -1.00 -10.56
C PHE A 297 6.63 -1.30 -10.29
N GLU A 298 6.12 -0.91 -9.13
CA GLU A 298 4.68 -0.97 -8.86
C GLU A 298 3.90 -0.04 -9.81
N LEU A 299 4.41 1.15 -10.07
CA LEU A 299 3.81 2.08 -11.03
C LEU A 299 3.77 1.51 -12.45
N ILE A 300 4.78 0.72 -12.85
CA ILE A 300 4.79 0.01 -14.13
C ILE A 300 3.64 -1.00 -14.22
N GLN A 301 3.30 -1.68 -13.13
CA GLN A 301 2.15 -2.57 -13.07
C GLN A 301 0.84 -1.81 -13.37
N ILE A 302 0.73 -0.59 -12.88
CA ILE A 302 -0.48 0.23 -12.91
C ILE A 302 -0.63 1.03 -14.20
N ILE A 303 0.43 1.73 -14.61
CA ILE A 303 0.45 2.60 -15.80
C ILE A 303 1.67 2.28 -16.70
N PRO A 304 1.72 1.10 -17.32
CA PRO A 304 2.92 0.61 -17.99
C PRO A 304 3.44 1.51 -19.10
N SER A 305 2.56 2.06 -19.94
CA SER A 305 2.97 2.89 -21.08
C SER A 305 3.62 4.21 -20.67
N PRO A 306 3.03 5.04 -19.80
CA PRO A 306 3.67 6.26 -19.30
C PRO A 306 4.97 6.00 -18.54
N ALA A 307 5.03 4.95 -17.70
CA ALA A 307 6.24 4.61 -16.96
C ALA A 307 7.40 4.21 -17.89
N LYS A 308 7.12 3.42 -18.94
CA LYS A 308 8.11 3.08 -19.97
C LYS A 308 8.56 4.31 -20.78
N ALA A 309 7.64 5.21 -21.14
CA ALA A 309 7.97 6.44 -21.83
C ALA A 309 8.87 7.33 -20.97
N ALA A 310 8.58 7.46 -19.69
CA ALA A 310 9.42 8.19 -18.74
C ALA A 310 10.84 7.62 -18.66
N LEU A 311 10.96 6.29 -18.58
CA LEU A 311 12.26 5.61 -18.57
C LEU A 311 13.06 5.84 -19.87
N ASN A 312 12.37 5.83 -21.00
CA ASN A 312 12.99 6.05 -22.33
C ASN A 312 13.36 7.51 -22.59
N SER A 313 12.78 8.46 -21.87
CA SER A 313 13.07 9.89 -22.03
C SER A 313 14.50 10.29 -21.61
N GLY A 314 15.18 9.46 -20.83
CA GLY A 314 16.47 9.78 -20.22
C GLY A 314 16.37 10.76 -19.03
N ASN A 315 15.17 11.27 -18.73
CA ASN A 315 14.90 12.19 -17.62
C ASN A 315 13.68 11.74 -16.83
N LEU A 316 13.81 10.54 -16.24
CA LEU A 316 12.70 9.80 -15.62
C LEU A 316 11.93 10.65 -14.63
N LEU A 317 12.59 11.30 -13.67
CA LEU A 317 11.90 12.00 -12.57
C LEU A 317 11.13 13.25 -13.02
N ASN A 318 11.63 13.95 -14.04
CA ASN A 318 10.99 15.15 -14.56
C ASN A 318 10.04 14.87 -15.72
N TYR A 319 9.94 13.60 -16.16
CA TYR A 319 8.99 13.23 -17.20
C TYR A 319 7.56 13.55 -16.75
N ARG A 320 6.83 14.30 -17.58
CA ARG A 320 5.49 14.81 -17.24
C ARG A 320 4.42 13.97 -17.92
N ILE A 321 3.49 13.50 -17.12
CA ILE A 321 2.28 12.80 -17.56
C ILE A 321 1.14 13.80 -17.57
N SER A 322 0.47 13.97 -18.73
CA SER A 322 -0.66 14.88 -18.91
C SER A 322 -1.87 14.23 -19.59
N GLU A 323 -1.80 12.94 -19.88
CA GLU A 323 -2.89 12.20 -20.49
C GLU A 323 -4.10 12.16 -19.54
N PRO A 324 -5.28 12.70 -19.94
CA PRO A 324 -6.42 12.86 -19.03
C PRO A 324 -6.91 11.54 -18.41
N ARG A 325 -6.88 10.45 -19.20
CA ARG A 325 -7.27 9.11 -18.72
C ARG A 325 -6.34 8.62 -17.62
N ILE A 326 -5.03 8.78 -17.80
CA ILE A 326 -4.03 8.37 -16.81
C ILE A 326 -4.15 9.23 -15.56
N MET A 327 -4.23 10.56 -15.72
CA MET A 327 -4.43 11.46 -14.58
C MET A 327 -5.73 11.17 -13.81
N GLY A 328 -6.82 10.83 -14.53
CA GLY A 328 -8.07 10.39 -13.91
C GLY A 328 -7.92 9.09 -13.13
N TYR A 329 -7.15 8.13 -13.66
CA TYR A 329 -6.85 6.88 -12.97
C TYR A 329 -6.03 7.10 -11.69
N LEU A 330 -4.95 7.88 -11.76
CA LEU A 330 -4.11 8.20 -10.60
C LEU A 330 -4.91 8.85 -9.46
N ARG A 331 -5.80 9.79 -9.79
CA ARG A 331 -6.66 10.49 -8.80
C ARG A 331 -7.60 9.57 -8.04
N ASN A 332 -8.00 8.46 -8.64
CA ASN A 332 -9.01 7.55 -8.11
C ASN A 332 -8.41 6.23 -7.60
N ASN A 333 -7.09 6.09 -7.62
CA ASN A 333 -6.40 4.92 -7.10
C ASN A 333 -5.90 5.17 -5.68
N SER A 334 -6.24 4.27 -4.75
CA SER A 334 -5.89 4.39 -3.33
C SER A 334 -4.40 4.26 -3.02
N MET A 335 -3.60 3.93 -4.02
CA MET A 335 -2.15 3.90 -3.90
C MET A 335 -1.56 5.31 -3.80
N PHE A 336 -2.24 6.30 -4.37
CA PHE A 336 -1.78 7.68 -4.43
C PHE A 336 -2.54 8.54 -3.43
N ALA A 337 -1.82 9.27 -2.60
CA ALA A 337 -2.40 10.22 -1.67
C ALA A 337 -2.62 11.57 -2.38
N TYR A 338 -3.71 11.70 -3.10
CA TYR A 338 -4.09 12.94 -3.78
C TYR A 338 -5.14 13.71 -2.98
N GLY A 339 -4.74 14.91 -2.52
CA GLY A 339 -5.64 15.90 -1.95
C GLY A 339 -6.38 16.72 -3.01
N LYS A 340 -7.15 17.70 -2.57
CA LYS A 340 -7.96 18.59 -3.44
C LYS A 340 -7.11 19.30 -4.49
N ALA A 341 -5.95 19.85 -4.08
CA ALA A 341 -5.03 20.53 -4.98
C ALA A 341 -4.43 19.59 -6.05
N ASP A 342 -4.05 18.37 -5.66
CA ASP A 342 -3.51 17.39 -6.61
C ASP A 342 -4.55 16.90 -7.60
N ARG A 343 -5.81 16.77 -7.16
CA ARG A 343 -6.94 16.38 -8.03
C ARG A 343 -7.27 17.44 -9.09
N ALA A 344 -6.94 18.70 -8.84
CA ALA A 344 -7.12 19.78 -9.80
C ALA A 344 -6.01 19.85 -10.86
N LYS A 345 -4.84 19.22 -10.64
CA LYS A 345 -3.73 19.22 -11.59
C LYS A 345 -4.12 18.48 -12.88
N THR A 346 -3.79 19.05 -14.02
CA THR A 346 -3.97 18.40 -15.34
C THR A 346 -2.76 17.56 -15.75
N SER A 347 -1.65 17.70 -15.05
CA SER A 347 -0.43 16.91 -15.27
C SER A 347 0.35 16.75 -13.98
N ALA A 348 1.20 15.70 -13.93
CA ALA A 348 2.14 15.46 -12.84
C ALA A 348 3.47 14.95 -13.39
N THR A 349 4.57 15.30 -12.75
CA THR A 349 5.88 14.69 -13.01
C THR A 349 5.94 13.29 -12.42
N MET A 350 6.83 12.45 -12.94
CA MET A 350 7.07 11.13 -12.35
C MET A 350 7.48 11.23 -10.87
N ARG A 351 8.28 12.25 -10.52
CA ARG A 351 8.65 12.51 -9.11
C ARG A 351 7.42 12.76 -8.23
N GLU A 352 6.52 13.66 -8.66
CA GLU A 352 5.29 13.94 -7.92
C GLU A 352 4.42 12.69 -7.74
N ILE A 353 4.37 11.82 -8.75
CA ILE A 353 3.61 10.57 -8.69
C ILE A 353 4.26 9.59 -7.71
N LEU A 354 5.57 9.37 -7.77
CA LEU A 354 6.28 8.50 -6.83
C LEU A 354 6.17 9.00 -5.40
N ASP A 355 6.25 10.33 -5.19
CA ASP A 355 6.11 10.93 -3.87
C ASP A 355 4.70 10.74 -3.30
N SER A 356 3.67 10.71 -4.14
CA SER A 356 2.29 10.47 -3.71
C SER A 356 2.02 9.03 -3.25
N MET A 357 2.95 8.09 -3.50
CA MET A 357 2.87 6.69 -3.08
C MET A 357 3.37 6.44 -1.65
N TRP A 358 3.53 7.46 -0.83
CA TRP A 358 4.08 7.35 0.52
C TRP A 358 3.31 6.40 1.44
N LEU A 359 2.04 6.15 1.17
CA LEU A 359 1.21 5.19 1.90
C LEU A 359 1.71 3.74 1.80
N PHE A 360 2.52 3.46 0.81
CA PHE A 360 3.10 2.13 0.59
C PHE A 360 4.46 1.96 1.25
N ASN A 361 4.97 2.97 1.97
CA ASN A 361 6.28 2.88 2.61
C ASN A 361 6.36 1.70 3.59
N ASP A 362 5.35 1.52 4.45
CA ASP A 362 5.31 0.40 5.39
C ASP A 362 5.25 -0.96 4.68
N ILE A 363 4.57 -1.04 3.55
CA ILE A 363 4.48 -2.24 2.71
C ILE A 363 5.85 -2.56 2.12
N PHE A 364 6.54 -1.57 1.57
CA PHE A 364 7.87 -1.74 1.01
C PHE A 364 8.93 -2.03 2.08
N ASP A 365 8.84 -1.43 3.26
CA ASP A 365 9.73 -1.74 4.39
C ASP A 365 9.56 -3.20 4.83
N ARG A 366 8.32 -3.71 4.90
CA ARG A 366 8.05 -5.13 5.19
C ARG A 366 8.57 -6.05 4.10
N ALA A 367 8.43 -5.67 2.84
CA ALA A 367 8.98 -6.43 1.72
C ALA A 367 10.51 -6.49 1.78
N LEU A 368 11.19 -5.38 2.13
CA LEU A 368 12.64 -5.33 2.31
C LEU A 368 13.10 -6.22 3.48
N ALA A 369 12.42 -6.15 4.62
CA ALA A 369 12.71 -7.00 5.77
C ALA A 369 12.58 -8.49 5.39
N LYS A 370 11.49 -8.85 4.71
CA LYS A 370 11.24 -10.23 4.25
C LYS A 370 12.26 -10.69 3.21
N PHE A 371 12.71 -9.81 2.31
CA PHE A 371 13.79 -10.10 1.39
C PHE A 371 15.10 -10.43 2.12
N GLY A 372 15.42 -9.67 3.17
CA GLY A 372 16.58 -9.95 4.03
C GLY A 372 16.52 -11.33 4.68
N GLU A 373 15.34 -11.74 5.18
CA GLU A 373 15.12 -13.07 5.74
C GLU A 373 15.33 -14.19 4.69
N VAL A 374 14.77 -14.03 3.49
CA VAL A 374 14.94 -14.99 2.39
C VAL A 374 16.42 -15.14 2.01
N LYS A 375 17.15 -14.01 1.95
CA LYS A 375 18.60 -14.04 1.64
C LYS A 375 19.43 -14.69 2.74
N ALA A 376 19.08 -14.51 4.01
CA ALA A 376 19.76 -15.17 5.13
C ALA A 376 19.59 -16.71 5.06
N GLN A 377 18.38 -17.18 4.74
CA GLN A 377 18.09 -18.61 4.57
C GLN A 377 18.80 -19.26 3.37
N GLN A 378 19.19 -18.50 2.36
CA GLN A 378 19.92 -19.01 1.18
C GLN A 378 21.42 -19.19 1.44
N LYS A 379 21.96 -18.58 2.50
CA LYS A 379 23.39 -18.62 2.85
C LYS A 379 23.74 -19.68 3.90
N GLY A 380 22.74 -20.17 4.64
CA GLY A 380 22.88 -21.27 5.62
C GLY A 380 22.54 -22.63 5.00
#